data_16e08267b3cd33b026ab08f68c7dee3a
#
_entry.id   16e08267b3cd33b026ab08f68c7dee3a
#
_cell.length_a   1.000
_cell.length_b   1.000
_cell.length_c   1.000
_cell.angle_alpha   90.00
_cell.angle_beta   90.00
_cell.angle_gamma   90.00
#
_symmetry.space_group_name_H-M   'P 1'
#
loop_
_entity.id
_entity.type
_entity.pdbx_description
1 polymer ?
#
loop_
_entity_poly.entity_id
_entity_poly.type
_entity_poly.pdbx_seq_one_letter_code
_entity_poly.pdbx_strand_id
1 'polypeptide(L)'
;MTLYAYVDGPLGEMLLAGEEAADGRTALASLSLPGQKGGAVVRDGWRHAPGAFTGVAAQLRAYFTGGLTRFDLVYADSGTDFQRRVWRALEDVPYGTTVTYGEIAARVGAPGVGVRAVGTAIGRNPLLVVRPCHRVIGADGALRGYAGGLERKERLLGLEGALVR
;
A
#
# COMPACT_ATOMS: atom_id res chain seq x y z
N MET A 1 11.86 4.48 -18.07
CA MET A 1 10.69 5.37 -18.32
C MET A 1 9.55 4.97 -17.43
N THR A 2 8.98 5.92 -16.74
CA THR A 2 7.83 5.64 -15.86
C THR A 2 6.55 5.60 -16.69
N LEU A 3 5.79 4.53 -16.50
CA LEU A 3 4.47 4.33 -17.07
C LEU A 3 3.43 4.65 -15.99
N TYR A 4 2.26 5.11 -16.41
CA TYR A 4 1.17 5.35 -15.46
C TYR A 4 -0.18 5.05 -16.07
N ALA A 5 -1.15 4.85 -15.20
CA ALA A 5 -2.57 4.73 -15.56
C ALA A 5 -3.44 5.07 -14.36
N TYR A 6 -4.69 5.37 -14.63
CA TYR A 6 -5.69 5.56 -13.59
C TYR A 6 -6.64 4.38 -13.59
N VAL A 7 -7.03 3.94 -12.39
CA VAL A 7 -7.99 2.85 -12.20
C VAL A 7 -9.04 3.29 -11.19
N ASP A 8 -10.30 3.23 -11.57
CA ASP A 8 -11.40 3.56 -10.68
C ASP A 8 -11.67 2.43 -9.69
N GLY A 9 -12.04 2.80 -8.48
CA GLY A 9 -12.41 1.86 -7.43
C GLY A 9 -13.26 2.52 -6.37
N PRO A 10 -13.69 1.77 -5.35
CA PRO A 10 -14.54 2.31 -4.29
C PRO A 10 -13.90 3.42 -3.45
N LEU A 11 -12.58 3.54 -3.48
CA LEU A 11 -11.86 4.59 -2.78
C LEU A 11 -11.58 5.81 -3.66
N GLY A 12 -12.04 5.80 -4.90
CA GLY A 12 -11.82 6.85 -5.88
C GLY A 12 -10.88 6.40 -7.00
N GLU A 13 -10.47 7.35 -7.82
CA GLU A 13 -9.57 7.08 -8.95
C GLU A 13 -8.14 6.91 -8.44
N MET A 14 -7.59 5.71 -8.63
CA MET A 14 -6.23 5.37 -8.17
C MET A 14 -5.22 5.64 -9.27
N LEU A 15 -4.13 6.31 -8.93
CA LEU A 15 -3.00 6.53 -9.84
C LEU A 15 -1.97 5.42 -9.64
N LEU A 16 -1.75 4.65 -10.69
CA LEU A 16 -0.73 3.61 -10.74
C LEU A 16 0.47 4.13 -11.50
N ALA A 17 1.68 3.92 -10.98
CA ALA A 17 2.91 4.23 -11.67
C ALA A 17 3.88 3.06 -11.53
N GLY A 18 4.69 2.82 -12.56
CA GLY A 18 5.62 1.71 -12.54
C GLY A 18 6.54 1.70 -13.76
N GLU A 19 7.26 0.61 -13.88
CA GLU A 19 8.25 0.41 -14.94
C GLU A 19 8.13 -1.01 -15.48
N GLU A 20 8.53 -1.20 -16.72
CA GLU A 20 8.63 -2.53 -17.30
C GLU A 20 9.80 -3.27 -16.65
N ALA A 21 9.54 -4.44 -16.08
CA ALA A 21 10.55 -5.30 -15.49
C ALA A 21 11.21 -6.17 -16.57
N ALA A 22 12.35 -6.79 -16.22
CA ALA A 22 13.13 -7.62 -17.16
C ALA A 22 12.35 -8.80 -17.71
N ASP A 23 11.35 -9.30 -16.99
CA ASP A 23 10.50 -10.42 -17.40
C ASP A 23 9.28 -9.98 -18.22
N GLY A 24 9.20 -8.68 -18.59
CA GLY A 24 8.07 -8.11 -19.33
C GLY A 24 6.87 -7.74 -18.48
N ARG A 25 6.87 -8.06 -17.20
CA ARG A 25 5.81 -7.64 -16.27
C ARG A 25 6.03 -6.17 -15.89
N THR A 26 4.96 -5.52 -15.45
CA THR A 26 5.08 -4.17 -14.90
C THR A 26 5.43 -4.24 -13.42
N ALA A 27 6.57 -3.63 -13.05
CA ALA A 27 6.93 -3.47 -11.65
C ALA A 27 6.24 -2.21 -11.12
N LEU A 28 5.32 -2.41 -10.17
CA LEU A 28 4.54 -1.30 -9.61
C LEU A 28 5.40 -0.51 -8.63
N ALA A 29 5.53 0.79 -8.88
CA ALA A 29 6.32 1.70 -8.04
C ALA A 29 5.44 2.46 -7.04
N SER A 30 4.21 2.81 -7.45
CA SER A 30 3.29 3.51 -6.57
C SER A 30 1.83 3.21 -6.92
N LEU A 31 0.99 3.26 -5.89
CA LEU A 31 -0.46 3.32 -5.99
C LEU A 31 -0.89 4.44 -5.06
N SER A 32 -1.49 5.47 -5.62
CA SER A 32 -1.90 6.66 -4.87
C SER A 32 -3.40 6.85 -4.97
N LEU A 33 -4.01 7.25 -3.85
CA LEU A 33 -5.44 7.56 -3.77
C LEU A 33 -5.66 9.06 -3.98
N PRO A 34 -6.84 9.47 -4.48
CA PRO A 34 -7.12 10.90 -4.66
C PRO A 34 -6.98 11.67 -3.35
N GLY A 35 -6.30 12.80 -3.38
CA GLY A 35 -6.10 13.63 -2.19
C GLY A 35 -5.15 13.08 -1.15
N GLN A 36 -4.46 11.98 -1.45
CA GLN A 36 -3.51 11.38 -0.54
C GLN A 36 -2.38 12.33 -0.20
N LYS A 37 -2.03 12.39 1.08
CA LYS A 37 -0.84 13.13 1.53
C LYS A 37 0.43 12.42 1.04
N GLY A 38 1.26 13.15 0.29
CA GLY A 38 2.50 12.59 -0.25
C GLY A 38 2.31 11.63 -1.41
N GLY A 39 1.13 11.62 -2.03
CA GLY A 39 0.87 10.76 -3.19
C GLY A 39 1.67 11.17 -4.41
N ALA A 40 1.84 10.24 -5.34
CA ALA A 40 2.54 10.50 -6.58
C ALA A 40 1.77 11.50 -7.45
N VAL A 41 2.53 12.24 -8.25
CA VAL A 41 1.99 13.21 -9.21
C VAL A 41 2.59 12.86 -10.57
N VAL A 42 1.74 12.81 -11.61
CA VAL A 42 2.22 12.58 -12.96
C VAL A 42 3.18 13.68 -13.38
N ARG A 43 4.36 13.28 -13.84
CA ARG A 43 5.43 14.20 -14.22
C ARG A 43 5.66 14.18 -15.72
N ASP A 44 6.30 15.22 -16.23
CA ASP A 44 6.76 15.26 -17.61
C ASP A 44 7.66 14.05 -17.88
N GLY A 45 7.48 13.44 -19.03
CA GLY A 45 8.22 12.26 -19.40
C GLY A 45 7.57 10.94 -18.98
N TRP A 46 6.59 10.96 -18.12
CA TRP A 46 5.79 9.77 -17.82
C TRP A 46 4.88 9.46 -19.00
N ARG A 47 4.70 8.18 -19.29
CA ARG A 47 3.87 7.76 -20.41
C ARG A 47 2.58 7.10 -19.91
N HIS A 48 1.45 7.58 -20.41
CA HIS A 48 0.16 6.96 -20.14
C HIS A 48 0.07 5.62 -20.88
N ALA A 49 0.00 4.53 -20.11
CA ALA A 49 0.07 3.18 -20.64
C ALA A 49 -0.90 2.25 -19.91
N PRO A 50 -2.22 2.42 -20.10
CA PRO A 50 -3.21 1.58 -19.37
C PRO A 50 -2.99 0.09 -19.58
N GLY A 51 -2.58 -0.32 -20.77
CA GLY A 51 -2.33 -1.73 -21.08
C GLY A 51 -1.22 -2.37 -20.24
N ALA A 52 -0.29 -1.56 -19.72
CA ALA A 52 0.77 -2.07 -18.85
C ALA A 52 0.25 -2.45 -17.46
N PHE A 53 -0.91 -1.96 -17.07
CA PHE A 53 -1.48 -2.16 -15.73
C PHE A 53 -2.73 -3.04 -15.73
N THR A 54 -3.01 -3.73 -16.81
CA THR A 54 -4.21 -4.59 -16.94
C THR A 54 -4.27 -5.64 -15.83
N GLY A 55 -3.15 -6.30 -15.54
CA GLY A 55 -3.08 -7.32 -14.48
C GLY A 55 -3.27 -6.71 -13.09
N VAL A 56 -2.66 -5.56 -12.85
CA VAL A 56 -2.84 -4.84 -11.56
C VAL A 56 -4.30 -4.43 -11.37
N ALA A 57 -4.91 -3.86 -12.42
CA ALA A 57 -6.31 -3.44 -12.38
C ALA A 57 -7.26 -4.61 -12.11
N ALA A 58 -7.00 -5.76 -12.73
CA ALA A 58 -7.81 -6.97 -12.53
C ALA A 58 -7.73 -7.45 -11.08
N GLN A 59 -6.53 -7.44 -10.48
CA GLN A 59 -6.36 -7.83 -9.09
C GLN A 59 -7.01 -6.84 -8.14
N LEU A 60 -6.92 -5.55 -8.40
CA LEU A 60 -7.59 -4.52 -7.59
C LEU A 60 -9.11 -4.72 -7.62
N ARG A 61 -9.69 -4.95 -8.80
CA ARG A 61 -11.14 -5.23 -8.91
C ARG A 61 -11.53 -6.47 -8.10
N ALA A 62 -10.76 -7.54 -8.22
CA ALA A 62 -11.00 -8.77 -7.48
C ALA A 62 -10.92 -8.54 -5.96
N TYR A 63 -9.93 -7.77 -5.52
CA TYR A 63 -9.77 -7.41 -4.10
C TYR A 63 -11.00 -6.63 -3.59
N PHE A 64 -11.41 -5.59 -4.30
CA PHE A 64 -12.53 -4.76 -3.84
C PHE A 64 -13.88 -5.46 -3.91
N THR A 65 -14.01 -6.54 -4.67
CA THR A 65 -15.24 -7.36 -4.72
C THR A 65 -15.16 -8.59 -3.82
N GLY A 66 -14.11 -8.73 -3.02
CA GLY A 66 -13.95 -9.83 -2.06
C GLY A 66 -13.41 -11.12 -2.63
N GLY A 67 -12.99 -11.12 -3.90
CA GLY A 67 -12.50 -12.32 -4.58
C GLY A 67 -11.00 -12.55 -4.48
N LEU A 68 -10.25 -11.59 -3.91
CA LEU A 68 -8.80 -11.69 -3.78
C LEU A 68 -8.39 -11.22 -2.39
N THR A 69 -7.61 -12.04 -1.68
CA THR A 69 -7.11 -11.70 -0.34
C THR A 69 -5.60 -11.43 -0.33
N ARG A 70 -4.90 -11.76 -1.40
CA ARG A 70 -3.46 -11.58 -1.51
C ARG A 70 -3.11 -11.17 -2.93
N PHE A 71 -2.34 -10.10 -3.07
CA PHE A 71 -1.87 -9.63 -4.36
C PHE A 71 -0.64 -10.40 -4.81
N ASP A 72 -0.58 -10.73 -6.10
CA ASP A 72 0.59 -11.31 -6.75
C ASP A 72 1.12 -10.30 -7.76
N LEU A 73 1.92 -9.36 -7.27
CA LEU A 73 2.45 -8.25 -8.05
C LEU A 73 3.97 -8.16 -7.90
N VAL A 74 4.62 -7.66 -8.93
CA VAL A 74 6.03 -7.27 -8.87
C VAL A 74 6.09 -5.81 -8.44
N TYR A 75 6.90 -5.50 -7.44
CA TYR A 75 7.11 -4.13 -6.97
C TYR A 75 8.48 -3.62 -7.38
N ALA A 76 8.55 -2.36 -7.76
CA ALA A 76 9.83 -1.70 -8.00
C ALA A 76 10.52 -1.42 -6.66
N ASP A 77 11.82 -1.69 -6.60
CA ASP A 77 12.60 -1.38 -5.41
C ASP A 77 12.74 0.14 -5.25
N SER A 78 12.47 0.61 -4.04
CA SER A 78 12.64 2.01 -3.68
C SER A 78 12.83 2.12 -2.18
N GLY A 79 13.18 3.32 -1.73
CA GLY A 79 13.34 3.61 -0.32
C GLY A 79 14.67 3.15 0.27
N THR A 80 14.85 3.42 1.55
CA THR A 80 16.04 3.03 2.31
C THR A 80 15.95 1.56 2.72
N ASP A 81 17.07 0.99 3.18
CA ASP A 81 17.07 -0.39 3.69
C ASP A 81 16.08 -0.56 4.85
N PHE A 82 16.01 0.43 5.75
CA PHE A 82 15.07 0.39 6.86
C PHE A 82 13.62 0.42 6.38
N GLN A 83 13.30 1.33 5.46
CA GLN A 83 11.96 1.40 4.88
C GLN A 83 11.57 0.08 4.22
N ARG A 84 12.46 -0.51 3.43
CA ARG A 84 12.20 -1.79 2.79
C ARG A 84 11.94 -2.91 3.79
N ARG A 85 12.68 -2.96 4.90
CA ARG A 85 12.41 -3.94 5.97
C ARG A 85 11.03 -3.76 6.59
N VAL A 86 10.65 -2.52 6.86
CA VAL A 86 9.32 -2.21 7.40
C VAL A 86 8.24 -2.61 6.39
N TRP A 87 8.41 -2.23 5.12
CA TRP A 87 7.41 -2.52 4.08
C TRP A 87 7.26 -4.02 3.82
N ARG A 88 8.34 -4.80 3.89
CA ARG A 88 8.25 -6.26 3.79
C ARG A 88 7.48 -6.86 4.96
N ALA A 89 7.68 -6.33 6.16
CA ALA A 89 6.91 -6.78 7.32
C ALA A 89 5.42 -6.50 7.15
N LEU A 90 5.05 -5.38 6.51
CA LEU A 90 3.65 -5.08 6.19
C LEU A 90 3.06 -6.12 5.24
N GLU A 91 3.84 -6.54 4.24
CA GLU A 91 3.37 -7.50 3.24
C GLU A 91 3.05 -8.87 3.86
N ASP A 92 3.60 -9.17 5.03
CA ASP A 92 3.36 -10.41 5.76
C ASP A 92 2.14 -10.35 6.69
N VAL A 93 1.49 -9.20 6.83
CA VAL A 93 0.28 -9.06 7.65
C VAL A 93 -0.92 -9.64 6.89
N PRO A 94 -1.55 -10.73 7.39
CA PRO A 94 -2.61 -11.39 6.63
C PRO A 94 -3.87 -10.54 6.49
N TYR A 95 -4.58 -10.80 5.40
CA TYR A 95 -5.91 -10.25 5.16
C TYR A 95 -6.84 -10.57 6.34
N GLY A 96 -7.65 -9.60 6.70
CA GLY A 96 -8.62 -9.77 7.79
C GLY A 96 -8.03 -9.65 9.19
N THR A 97 -6.75 -9.30 9.30
CA THR A 97 -6.09 -9.12 10.60
C THR A 97 -5.50 -7.72 10.73
N THR A 98 -5.20 -7.34 11.96
CA THR A 98 -4.49 -6.10 12.26
C THR A 98 -3.27 -6.38 13.13
N VAL A 99 -2.30 -5.48 13.04
CA VAL A 99 -1.11 -5.50 13.91
C VAL A 99 -0.90 -4.10 14.45
N THR A 100 -0.13 -3.99 15.52
CA THR A 100 0.23 -2.69 16.08
C THR A 100 1.56 -2.20 15.52
N TYR A 101 1.80 -0.90 15.63
CA TYR A 101 3.10 -0.33 15.28
C TYR A 101 4.23 -0.98 16.07
N GLY A 102 4.00 -1.27 17.36
CA GLY A 102 4.97 -1.97 18.21
C GLY A 102 5.29 -3.37 17.73
N GLU A 103 4.28 -4.10 17.23
CA GLU A 103 4.49 -5.44 16.68
C GLU A 103 5.34 -5.40 15.40
N ILE A 104 5.10 -4.43 14.52
CA ILE A 104 5.94 -4.24 13.33
C ILE A 104 7.37 -3.88 13.75
N ALA A 105 7.52 -2.97 14.73
CA ALA A 105 8.84 -2.58 15.23
C ALA A 105 9.61 -3.79 15.78
N ALA A 106 8.95 -4.67 16.52
CA ALA A 106 9.57 -5.90 17.02
C ALA A 106 10.02 -6.81 15.88
N ARG A 107 9.20 -6.95 14.84
CA ARG A 107 9.52 -7.80 13.67
C ARG A 107 10.75 -7.31 12.90
N VAL A 108 10.95 -5.99 12.84
CA VAL A 108 12.10 -5.42 12.11
C VAL A 108 13.31 -5.16 13.03
N GLY A 109 13.24 -5.55 14.30
CA GLY A 109 14.33 -5.38 15.24
C GLY A 109 14.51 -3.95 15.75
N ALA A 110 13.46 -3.15 15.80
CA ALA A 110 13.49 -1.75 16.23
C ALA A 110 12.44 -1.43 17.29
N PRO A 111 12.37 -2.19 18.41
CA PRO A 111 11.39 -1.94 19.47
C PRO A 111 11.67 -0.64 20.22
N GLY A 112 10.73 -0.22 21.06
CA GLY A 112 10.89 0.96 21.92
C GLY A 112 10.90 2.24 21.10
N VAL A 113 12.00 2.99 21.15
CA VAL A 113 12.12 4.26 20.44
C VAL A 113 12.04 4.10 18.91
N GLY A 114 12.33 2.91 18.41
CA GLY A 114 12.21 2.59 16.99
C GLY A 114 10.78 2.57 16.48
N VAL A 115 9.78 2.50 17.36
CA VAL A 115 8.36 2.52 16.96
C VAL A 115 8.01 3.80 16.19
N ARG A 116 8.58 4.93 16.60
CA ARG A 116 8.35 6.20 15.88
C ARG A 116 8.95 6.16 14.47
N ALA A 117 10.17 5.66 14.32
CA ALA A 117 10.80 5.51 13.01
C ALA A 117 10.01 4.55 12.12
N VAL A 118 9.50 3.46 12.70
CA VAL A 118 8.63 2.51 12.00
C VAL A 118 7.35 3.21 11.52
N GLY A 119 6.70 3.99 12.37
CA GLY A 119 5.51 4.75 12.00
C GLY A 119 5.77 5.71 10.84
N THR A 120 6.91 6.39 10.84
CA THR A 120 7.31 7.27 9.74
C THR A 120 7.51 6.49 8.45
N ALA A 121 8.19 5.34 8.51
CA ALA A 121 8.39 4.48 7.34
C ALA A 121 7.07 3.96 6.78
N ILE A 122 6.13 3.55 7.66
CA ILE A 122 4.79 3.11 7.26
C ILE A 122 4.05 4.24 6.53
N GLY A 123 4.11 5.46 7.08
CA GLY A 123 3.47 6.62 6.47
C GLY A 123 4.03 7.00 5.11
N ARG A 124 5.21 6.53 4.76
CA ARG A 124 5.85 6.78 3.45
C ARG A 124 5.71 5.62 2.48
N ASN A 125 4.93 4.61 2.81
CA ASN A 125 4.63 3.51 1.90
C ASN A 125 4.07 4.07 0.59
N PRO A 126 4.72 3.84 -0.57
CA PRO A 126 4.23 4.35 -1.85
C PRO A 126 3.13 3.49 -2.46
N LEU A 127 2.85 2.34 -1.89
CA LEU A 127 1.96 1.34 -2.48
C LEU A 127 0.75 1.11 -1.58
N LEU A 128 -0.14 2.10 -1.51
CA LEU A 128 -1.35 1.96 -0.71
C LEU A 128 -2.21 0.81 -1.23
N VAL A 129 -3.02 0.24 -0.38
CA VAL A 129 -3.91 -0.90 -0.64
C VAL A 129 -3.15 -2.21 -0.85
N VAL A 130 -2.31 -2.30 -1.88
CA VAL A 130 -1.62 -3.55 -2.23
C VAL A 130 -0.54 -3.94 -1.21
N ARG A 131 0.11 -2.94 -0.59
CA ARG A 131 0.99 -3.17 0.57
C ARG A 131 0.22 -2.70 1.80
N PRO A 132 -0.23 -3.61 2.67
CA PRO A 132 -1.34 -3.34 3.58
C PRO A 132 -0.98 -2.51 4.82
N CYS A 133 -0.48 -1.29 4.64
CA CYS A 133 -0.21 -0.40 5.77
C CYS A 133 -1.49 0.00 6.52
N HIS A 134 -2.65 -0.17 5.90
CA HIS A 134 -3.94 0.05 6.57
C HIS A 134 -4.23 -0.95 7.68
N ARG A 135 -3.51 -2.08 7.72
CA ARG A 135 -3.67 -3.11 8.77
C ARG A 135 -2.88 -2.80 10.04
N VAL A 136 -2.15 -1.69 10.08
CA VAL A 136 -1.40 -1.27 11.27
C VAL A 136 -2.23 -0.27 12.07
N ILE A 137 -2.46 -0.58 13.35
CA ILE A 137 -3.29 0.23 14.23
C ILE A 137 -2.52 0.57 15.52
N GLY A 138 -3.08 1.47 16.33
CA GLY A 138 -2.52 1.79 17.63
C GLY A 138 -2.63 0.63 18.61
N ALA A 139 -1.79 0.62 19.64
CA ALA A 139 -1.80 -0.41 20.68
C ALA A 139 -3.12 -0.46 21.46
N ASP A 140 -3.84 0.66 21.48
CA ASP A 140 -5.16 0.79 22.10
C ASP A 140 -6.31 0.38 21.16
N GLY A 141 -5.99 -0.11 19.96
CA GLY A 141 -6.96 -0.47 18.93
C GLY A 141 -7.47 0.70 18.09
N ALA A 142 -7.03 1.92 18.40
CA ALA A 142 -7.46 3.09 17.64
C ALA A 142 -6.83 3.13 16.25
N LEU A 143 -7.59 3.62 15.26
CA LEU A 143 -7.05 3.88 13.94
C LEU A 143 -6.18 5.13 14.03
N ARG A 144 -4.88 4.93 13.87
CA ARG A 144 -3.91 6.03 13.77
C ARG A 144 -3.80 6.47 12.32
N GLY A 145 -2.86 7.32 11.98
CA GLY A 145 -2.72 7.90 10.66
C GLY A 145 -2.81 6.91 9.49
N TYR A 146 -3.18 7.42 8.35
CA TYR A 146 -3.14 6.73 7.06
C TYR A 146 -2.96 7.80 5.98
N ALA A 147 -2.03 7.60 5.05
CA ALA A 147 -1.77 8.57 4.00
C ALA A 147 -3.00 8.82 3.12
N GLY A 148 -3.84 7.82 2.93
CA GLY A 148 -5.10 7.91 2.20
C GLY A 148 -6.27 8.46 3.01
N GLY A 149 -6.06 8.78 4.29
CA GLY A 149 -7.10 9.27 5.19
C GLY A 149 -7.75 8.17 6.03
N LEU A 150 -8.14 8.49 7.24
CA LEU A 150 -8.69 7.52 8.18
C LEU A 150 -10.00 6.89 7.70
N GLU A 151 -10.83 7.64 6.98
CA GLU A 151 -12.07 7.09 6.41
C GLU A 151 -11.78 5.94 5.45
N ARG A 152 -10.78 6.09 4.58
CA ARG A 152 -10.39 5.02 3.66
C ARG A 152 -9.74 3.85 4.38
N LYS A 153 -8.96 4.12 5.44
CA LYS A 153 -8.41 3.06 6.28
C LYS A 153 -9.53 2.23 6.89
N GLU A 154 -10.54 2.88 7.45
CA GLU A 154 -11.72 2.22 8.03
C GLU A 154 -12.45 1.39 6.98
N ARG A 155 -12.63 1.93 5.77
CA ARG A 155 -13.30 1.22 4.68
C ARG A 155 -12.53 -0.03 4.25
N LEU A 156 -11.20 0.06 4.16
CA LEU A 156 -10.37 -1.09 3.81
C LEU A 156 -10.45 -2.19 4.88
N LEU A 157 -10.33 -1.82 6.15
CA LEU A 157 -10.44 -2.76 7.25
C LEU A 157 -11.83 -3.38 7.29
N GLY A 158 -12.88 -2.59 7.08
CA GLY A 158 -14.25 -3.07 7.02
C GLY A 158 -14.46 -4.06 5.87
N LEU A 159 -13.93 -3.76 4.70
CA LEU A 159 -13.97 -4.66 3.55
C LEU A 159 -13.32 -6.01 3.88
N GLU A 160 -12.21 -5.98 4.61
CA GLU A 160 -11.46 -7.18 4.98
C GLU A 160 -12.06 -7.92 6.17
N GLY A 161 -13.09 -7.35 6.81
CA GLY A 161 -13.69 -7.95 8.01
C GLY A 161 -12.80 -7.84 9.25
N ALA A 162 -11.85 -6.90 9.25
CA ALA A 162 -10.88 -6.74 10.33
C ALA A 162 -11.33 -5.74 11.41
N LEU A 163 -12.37 -4.97 11.16
CA LEU A 163 -12.88 -4.03 12.14
C LEU A 163 -13.73 -4.77 13.18
N VAL A 164 -13.36 -4.60 14.45
CA VAL A 164 -14.11 -5.09 15.60
C VAL A 164 -14.70 -3.87 16.30
N ARG A 165 -15.97 -3.88 16.52
CA ARG A 165 -16.67 -2.79 17.21
C ARG A 165 -17.21 -3.26 18.55
#